data_4aa5b1dcac9cbdb8d206272640dfaebe
#
_entry.id   4aa5b1dcac9cbdb8d206272640dfaebe
#
_cell.length_a   1.000
_cell.length_b   1.000
_cell.length_c   1.000
_cell.angle_alpha   90.00
_cell.angle_beta   90.00
_cell.angle_gamma   90.00
#
_symmetry.space_group_name_H-M   'P 1'
#
loop_
_entity.id
_entity.type
_entity.pdbx_description
1 polymer ?
#
loop_
_entity_poly.entity_id
_entity_poly.type
_entity_poly.pdbx_seq_one_letter_code
_entity_poly.pdbx_strand_id
1 'polypeptide(L)'
;MRIENKLKKSLGQNFLVDKNIIDKIIKIGNIDKNKVVMEIGSGYGNLTEAIVFMKPKNIFAIEKDKKLSLFLIKKFQGIKNLKIINEDILDIIKKNNSKHNLLVFGNLPYNISTQILASLIMLKKWPPWYDLLIFMFQKEVADRIIAKPNTKEFSRLTVLSNWRLEIKKHFDVSKNSFFPKPKVKSTILSFKPRKNNLLNLRNPKNLEKVTQVLFSSRRKMINKNLKKLFKEKLFLLN
;
A
#
# COMPACT_ATOMS: atom_id res chain seq x y z
N MET A 1 -9.28 -20.04 22.41
CA MET A 1 -9.70 -20.60 21.11
C MET A 1 -8.45 -20.71 20.24
N ARG A 2 -7.96 -21.94 19.98
CA ARG A 2 -6.68 -22.16 19.28
C ARG A 2 -6.77 -21.72 17.83
N ILE A 3 -5.87 -20.81 17.43
CA ILE A 3 -5.76 -20.20 16.08
C ILE A 3 -5.03 -21.19 15.13
N GLU A 4 -5.32 -22.48 15.18
CA GLU A 4 -4.56 -23.50 14.44
C GLU A 4 -5.20 -23.95 13.12
N ASN A 5 -6.26 -23.30 12.61
CA ASN A 5 -6.91 -23.74 11.39
C ASN A 5 -6.40 -23.01 10.13
N LYS A 6 -5.42 -23.68 9.46
CA LYS A 6 -5.07 -23.52 8.02
C LYS A 6 -4.92 -22.08 7.52
N LEU A 7 -3.86 -21.42 8.00
CA LEU A 7 -3.33 -20.23 7.34
C LEU A 7 -3.04 -20.55 5.88
N LYS A 8 -3.65 -19.82 4.96
CA LYS A 8 -3.35 -19.95 3.53
C LYS A 8 -1.98 -19.35 3.25
N LYS A 9 -0.93 -20.15 3.23
CA LYS A 9 0.43 -19.74 2.85
C LYS A 9 0.46 -18.98 1.51
N SER A 10 -0.45 -19.31 0.59
CA SER A 10 -0.61 -18.64 -0.70
C SER A 10 -1.00 -17.16 -0.63
N LEU A 11 -1.58 -16.70 0.49
CA LEU A 11 -1.97 -15.29 0.68
C LEU A 11 -0.88 -14.47 1.39
N GLY A 12 0.25 -15.06 1.79
CA GLY A 12 1.37 -14.34 2.44
C GLY A 12 0.98 -13.64 3.74
N GLN A 13 0.03 -14.19 4.50
CA GLN A 13 -0.57 -13.56 5.67
C GLN A 13 0.37 -13.59 6.87
N ASN A 14 0.76 -12.42 7.37
CA ASN A 14 1.43 -12.22 8.64
C ASN A 14 0.62 -11.18 9.42
N PHE A 15 -0.03 -11.60 10.49
CA PHE A 15 -0.93 -10.75 11.27
C PHE A 15 -0.13 -10.00 12.33
N LEU A 16 -0.27 -8.69 12.37
CA LEU A 16 0.30 -7.85 13.41
C LEU A 16 -0.44 -8.10 14.72
N VAL A 17 0.28 -8.52 15.77
CA VAL A 17 -0.29 -8.86 17.08
C VAL A 17 0.23 -7.98 18.21
N ASP A 18 1.29 -7.23 17.98
CA ASP A 18 1.92 -6.34 18.95
C ASP A 18 1.11 -5.04 19.10
N LYS A 19 0.44 -4.89 20.24
CA LYS A 19 -0.40 -3.73 20.54
C LYS A 19 0.38 -2.42 20.54
N ASN A 20 1.62 -2.40 21.07
CA ASN A 20 2.43 -1.18 21.09
C ASN A 20 2.77 -0.70 19.67
N ILE A 21 3.00 -1.63 18.75
CA ILE A 21 3.23 -1.30 17.34
C ILE A 21 1.94 -0.79 16.68
N ILE A 22 0.81 -1.43 16.95
CA ILE A 22 -0.51 -1.00 16.47
C ILE A 22 -0.78 0.44 16.93
N ASP A 23 -0.59 0.76 18.21
CA ASP A 23 -0.81 2.10 18.77
C ASP A 23 0.10 3.15 18.11
N LYS A 24 1.38 2.80 17.86
CA LYS A 24 2.30 3.68 17.13
C LYS A 24 1.82 3.95 15.70
N ILE A 25 1.28 2.95 15.00
CA ILE A 25 0.73 3.10 13.64
C ILE A 25 -0.49 4.01 13.65
N ILE A 26 -1.41 3.81 14.58
CA ILE A 26 -2.63 4.64 14.72
C ILE A 26 -2.28 6.11 14.97
N LYS A 27 -1.30 6.39 15.84
CA LYS A 27 -0.84 7.75 16.13
C LYS A 27 -0.34 8.51 14.88
N ILE A 28 0.26 7.81 13.90
CA ILE A 28 0.69 8.44 12.64
C ILE A 28 -0.49 9.01 11.86
N GLY A 29 -1.65 8.33 11.91
CA GLY A 29 -2.84 8.72 11.17
C GLY A 29 -3.59 9.92 11.74
N ASN A 30 -3.33 10.28 13.00
CA ASN A 30 -4.05 11.36 13.69
C ASN A 30 -5.57 11.30 13.46
N ILE A 31 -6.16 10.14 13.81
CA ILE A 31 -7.57 9.85 13.58
C ILE A 31 -8.43 10.70 14.51
N ASP A 32 -9.43 11.39 13.95
CA ASP A 32 -10.46 12.11 14.66
C ASP A 32 -11.87 11.75 14.16
N LYS A 33 -12.91 12.28 14.82
CA LYS A 33 -14.33 12.04 14.52
C LYS A 33 -14.80 12.45 13.12
N ASN A 34 -14.03 13.24 12.39
CA ASN A 34 -14.37 13.70 11.04
C ASN A 34 -13.71 12.85 9.96
N LYS A 35 -12.73 12.02 10.32
CA LYS A 35 -11.98 11.20 9.38
C LYS A 35 -12.80 10.01 8.90
N VAL A 36 -12.67 9.71 7.62
CA VAL A 36 -13.10 8.45 7.03
C VAL A 36 -11.89 7.59 6.82
N VAL A 37 -11.89 6.39 7.40
CA VAL A 37 -10.75 5.50 7.43
C VAL A 37 -11.02 4.26 6.57
N MET A 38 -10.03 3.85 5.80
CA MET A 38 -10.02 2.56 5.10
C MET A 38 -8.86 1.72 5.63
N GLU A 39 -9.11 0.46 5.91
CA GLU A 39 -8.08 -0.53 6.20
C GLU A 39 -8.02 -1.57 5.09
N ILE A 40 -6.81 -1.85 4.59
CA ILE A 40 -6.56 -2.85 3.55
C ILE A 40 -5.93 -4.09 4.18
N GLY A 41 -6.60 -5.24 4.04
CA GLY A 41 -6.14 -6.50 4.61
C GLY A 41 -6.36 -6.58 6.11
N SER A 42 -7.60 -6.45 6.54
CA SER A 42 -7.96 -6.36 7.98
C SER A 42 -7.66 -7.63 8.79
N GLY A 43 -7.53 -8.79 8.13
CA GLY A 43 -7.14 -10.04 8.76
C GLY A 43 -8.03 -10.44 9.94
N TYR A 44 -7.46 -10.58 11.14
CA TYR A 44 -8.20 -10.84 12.38
C TYR A 44 -8.72 -9.58 13.09
N GLY A 45 -8.53 -8.39 12.47
CA GLY A 45 -9.08 -7.14 12.94
C GLY A 45 -8.34 -6.50 14.11
N ASN A 46 -7.06 -6.80 14.32
CA ASN A 46 -6.30 -6.19 15.41
C ASN A 46 -6.09 -4.68 15.18
N LEU A 47 -5.76 -4.29 13.96
CA LEU A 47 -5.64 -2.89 13.59
C LEU A 47 -7.03 -2.24 13.46
N THR A 48 -8.02 -2.96 12.91
CA THR A 48 -9.43 -2.53 12.86
C THR A 48 -9.94 -2.14 14.24
N GLU A 49 -9.68 -2.96 15.27
CA GLU A 49 -10.09 -2.71 16.65
C GLU A 49 -9.51 -1.39 17.19
N ALA A 50 -8.25 -1.15 16.96
CA ALA A 50 -7.60 0.10 17.34
C ALA A 50 -8.17 1.32 16.57
N ILE A 51 -8.50 1.16 15.28
CA ILE A 51 -9.17 2.20 14.49
C ILE A 51 -10.57 2.49 15.05
N VAL A 52 -11.35 1.46 15.37
CA VAL A 52 -12.70 1.61 15.98
C VAL A 52 -12.62 2.37 17.31
N PHE A 53 -11.61 2.08 18.14
CA PHE A 53 -11.40 2.76 19.42
C PHE A 53 -11.22 4.28 19.27
N MET A 54 -10.63 4.73 18.15
CA MET A 54 -10.46 6.16 17.84
C MET A 54 -11.74 6.88 17.40
N LYS A 55 -12.85 6.16 17.20
CA LYS A 55 -14.19 6.67 16.85
C LYS A 55 -14.20 7.61 15.63
N PRO A 56 -13.62 7.22 14.47
CA PRO A 56 -13.72 8.02 13.27
C PRO A 56 -15.16 8.09 12.74
N LYS A 57 -15.41 8.97 11.77
CA LYS A 57 -16.72 9.11 11.14
C LYS A 57 -17.24 7.81 10.53
N ASN A 58 -16.40 7.16 9.69
CA ASN A 58 -16.70 5.88 9.06
C ASN A 58 -15.42 5.06 8.92
N ILE A 59 -15.56 3.75 8.89
CA ILE A 59 -14.49 2.78 8.71
C ILE A 59 -14.90 1.79 7.61
N PHE A 60 -14.01 1.60 6.63
CA PHE A 60 -14.12 0.56 5.60
C PHE A 60 -13.00 -0.45 5.79
N ALA A 61 -13.31 -1.64 6.24
CA ALA A 61 -12.35 -2.72 6.44
C ALA A 61 -12.43 -3.70 5.27
N ILE A 62 -11.38 -3.72 4.44
CA ILE A 62 -11.30 -4.52 3.21
C ILE A 62 -10.56 -5.82 3.53
N GLU A 63 -11.21 -6.95 3.28
CA GLU A 63 -10.62 -8.28 3.46
C GLU A 63 -11.03 -9.21 2.31
N LYS A 64 -10.04 -9.76 1.60
CA LYS A 64 -10.26 -10.64 0.45
C LYS A 64 -10.65 -12.06 0.86
N ASP A 65 -10.11 -12.56 1.99
CA ASP A 65 -10.45 -13.90 2.47
C ASP A 65 -11.86 -13.91 3.06
N LYS A 66 -12.76 -14.67 2.43
CA LYS A 66 -14.17 -14.79 2.85
C LYS A 66 -14.31 -15.28 4.29
N LYS A 67 -13.45 -16.20 4.76
CA LYS A 67 -13.52 -16.72 6.14
C LYS A 67 -13.16 -15.63 7.15
N LEU A 68 -12.10 -14.86 6.88
CA LEU A 68 -11.71 -13.74 7.74
C LEU A 68 -12.75 -12.63 7.69
N SER A 69 -13.32 -12.32 6.52
CA SER A 69 -14.40 -11.34 6.41
C SER A 69 -15.62 -11.71 7.25
N LEU A 70 -16.07 -12.97 7.20
CA LEU A 70 -17.17 -13.45 8.04
C LEU A 70 -16.82 -13.41 9.54
N PHE A 71 -15.57 -13.72 9.89
CA PHE A 71 -15.08 -13.58 11.26
C PHE A 71 -15.14 -12.13 11.73
N LEU A 72 -14.69 -11.16 10.90
CA LEU A 72 -14.73 -9.74 11.22
C LEU A 72 -16.15 -9.22 11.40
N ILE A 73 -17.09 -9.63 10.53
CA ILE A 73 -18.52 -9.26 10.65
C ILE A 73 -19.06 -9.70 12.02
N LYS A 74 -18.75 -10.94 12.44
CA LYS A 74 -19.16 -11.44 13.75
C LYS A 74 -18.46 -10.70 14.90
N LYS A 75 -17.14 -10.50 14.80
CA LYS A 75 -16.32 -9.84 15.83
C LYS A 75 -16.77 -8.41 16.11
N PHE A 76 -17.14 -7.67 15.07
CA PHE A 76 -17.49 -6.26 15.16
C PHE A 76 -19.00 -6.01 15.03
N GLN A 77 -19.81 -7.02 15.31
CA GLN A 77 -21.26 -6.89 15.28
C GLN A 77 -21.72 -5.75 16.19
N GLY A 78 -22.59 -4.87 15.68
CA GLY A 78 -23.10 -3.71 16.42
C GLY A 78 -22.28 -2.41 16.26
N ILE A 79 -21.12 -2.44 15.63
CA ILE A 79 -20.34 -1.22 15.34
C ILE A 79 -20.93 -0.52 14.11
N LYS A 80 -21.79 0.48 14.32
CA LYS A 80 -22.60 1.14 13.26
C LYS A 80 -21.81 1.84 12.18
N ASN A 81 -20.64 2.41 12.52
CA ASN A 81 -19.79 3.16 11.59
C ASN A 81 -18.69 2.32 10.93
N LEU A 82 -18.68 0.99 11.11
CA LEU A 82 -17.76 0.04 10.48
C LEU A 82 -18.48 -0.79 9.42
N LYS A 83 -17.94 -0.78 8.21
CA LYS A 83 -18.37 -1.64 7.11
C LYS A 83 -17.23 -2.60 6.71
N ILE A 84 -17.50 -3.90 6.85
CA ILE A 84 -16.60 -4.96 6.35
C ILE A 84 -16.94 -5.21 4.88
N ILE A 85 -15.92 -5.21 4.01
CA ILE A 85 -16.07 -5.40 2.56
C ILE A 85 -15.22 -6.59 2.14
N ASN A 86 -15.90 -7.65 1.66
CA ASN A 86 -15.22 -8.85 1.17
C ASN A 86 -14.94 -8.74 -0.32
N GLU A 87 -13.89 -7.99 -0.68
CA GLU A 87 -13.45 -7.79 -2.05
C GLU A 87 -11.91 -7.73 -2.15
N ASP A 88 -11.39 -7.87 -3.38
CA ASP A 88 -9.99 -7.58 -3.66
C ASP A 88 -9.78 -6.06 -3.73
N ILE A 89 -8.81 -5.56 -2.96
CA ILE A 89 -8.48 -4.13 -2.96
C ILE A 89 -8.10 -3.62 -4.37
N LEU A 90 -7.46 -4.44 -5.19
CA LEU A 90 -7.09 -4.05 -6.56
C LEU A 90 -8.32 -3.77 -7.43
N ASP A 91 -9.43 -4.46 -7.20
CA ASP A 91 -10.68 -4.20 -7.90
C ASP A 91 -11.41 -2.97 -7.34
N ILE A 92 -11.36 -2.77 -6.03
CA ILE A 92 -11.86 -1.54 -5.40
C ILE A 92 -11.11 -0.31 -5.95
N ILE A 93 -9.78 -0.35 -6.04
CA ILE A 93 -8.97 0.76 -6.57
C ILE A 93 -9.38 1.12 -8.00
N LYS A 94 -9.68 0.12 -8.85
CA LYS A 94 -10.10 0.36 -10.25
C LYS A 94 -11.48 1.02 -10.34
N LYS A 95 -12.41 0.62 -9.47
CA LYS A 95 -13.82 1.06 -9.48
C LYS A 95 -14.04 2.34 -8.68
N ASN A 96 -13.13 2.67 -7.77
CA ASN A 96 -13.35 3.71 -6.77
C ASN A 96 -13.35 5.12 -7.38
N ASN A 97 -14.51 5.75 -7.34
CA ASN A 97 -14.74 7.15 -7.69
C ASN A 97 -15.10 7.98 -6.45
N SER A 98 -14.71 7.55 -5.25
CA SER A 98 -15.02 8.25 -4.02
C SER A 98 -14.61 9.73 -4.09
N LYS A 99 -15.47 10.60 -3.59
CA LYS A 99 -15.18 12.03 -3.37
C LYS A 99 -14.55 12.28 -1.98
N HIS A 100 -14.42 11.24 -1.18
CA HIS A 100 -13.91 11.34 0.19
C HIS A 100 -12.39 11.25 0.23
N ASN A 101 -11.80 12.11 1.01
CA ASN A 101 -10.38 12.09 1.33
C ASN A 101 -10.15 11.06 2.43
N LEU A 102 -9.74 9.86 2.04
CA LEU A 102 -9.58 8.74 2.95
C LEU A 102 -8.20 8.72 3.60
N LEU A 103 -8.19 8.42 4.90
CA LEU A 103 -7.00 7.94 5.59
C LEU A 103 -6.93 6.42 5.43
N VAL A 104 -5.87 5.92 4.81
CA VAL A 104 -5.76 4.49 4.46
C VAL A 104 -4.65 3.83 5.24
N PHE A 105 -5.00 2.79 5.98
CA PHE A 105 -4.04 1.91 6.65
C PHE A 105 -3.92 0.57 5.92
N GLY A 106 -2.75 -0.06 6.04
CA GLY A 106 -2.59 -1.42 5.53
C GLY A 106 -1.36 -2.13 6.08
N ASN A 107 -1.61 -3.27 6.72
CA ASN A 107 -0.61 -4.32 6.90
C ASN A 107 -0.69 -5.24 5.68
N LEU A 108 -0.13 -4.76 4.56
CA LEU A 108 -0.34 -5.37 3.25
C LEU A 108 0.31 -6.75 3.13
N PRO A 109 -0.35 -7.72 2.44
CA PRO A 109 0.30 -8.96 2.07
C PRO A 109 1.55 -8.68 1.22
N TYR A 110 2.70 -9.23 1.63
CA TYR A 110 3.99 -8.89 1.03
C TYR A 110 4.09 -9.14 -0.48
N ASN A 111 3.42 -10.19 -0.96
CA ASN A 111 3.42 -10.59 -2.37
C ASN A 111 2.71 -9.59 -3.31
N ILE A 112 1.79 -8.76 -2.79
CA ILE A 112 1.02 -7.79 -3.59
C ILE A 112 1.18 -6.34 -3.12
N SER A 113 1.94 -6.08 -2.07
CA SER A 113 2.09 -4.75 -1.46
C SER A 113 2.60 -3.69 -2.46
N THR A 114 3.58 -4.03 -3.30
CA THR A 114 4.10 -3.15 -4.35
C THR A 114 3.09 -2.90 -5.46
N GLN A 115 2.29 -3.91 -5.81
CA GLN A 115 1.23 -3.78 -6.81
C GLN A 115 0.12 -2.86 -6.31
N ILE A 116 -0.29 -2.99 -5.03
CA ILE A 116 -1.27 -2.09 -4.42
C ILE A 116 -0.77 -0.65 -4.46
N LEU A 117 0.46 -0.40 -3.99
CA LEU A 117 1.06 0.94 -4.02
C LEU A 117 1.13 1.50 -5.44
N ALA A 118 1.63 0.72 -6.41
CA ALA A 118 1.70 1.14 -7.81
C ALA A 118 0.31 1.48 -8.37
N SER A 119 -0.72 0.67 -8.08
CA SER A 119 -2.10 0.93 -8.53
C SER A 119 -2.65 2.25 -7.97
N LEU A 120 -2.34 2.59 -6.71
CA LEU A 120 -2.72 3.86 -6.08
C LEU A 120 -1.98 5.05 -6.68
N ILE A 121 -0.69 4.91 -7.03
CA ILE A 121 0.11 5.93 -7.70
C ILE A 121 -0.40 6.19 -9.13
N MET A 122 -0.82 5.13 -9.82
CA MET A 122 -1.20 5.16 -11.24
C MET A 122 -2.65 5.55 -11.48
N LEU A 123 -3.39 5.99 -10.46
CA LEU A 123 -4.75 6.49 -10.61
C LEU A 123 -4.80 7.59 -11.68
N LYS A 124 -5.81 7.50 -12.57
CA LYS A 124 -5.99 8.48 -13.66
C LYS A 124 -6.32 9.86 -13.11
N LYS A 125 -7.23 9.94 -12.14
CA LYS A 125 -7.63 11.19 -11.50
C LYS A 125 -6.62 11.55 -10.40
N TRP A 126 -6.10 12.77 -10.45
CA TRP A 126 -5.22 13.32 -9.42
C TRP A 126 -5.67 14.75 -9.06
N PRO A 127 -5.75 15.16 -7.78
CA PRO A 127 -5.47 14.37 -6.57
C PRO A 127 -6.33 13.12 -6.44
N PRO A 128 -5.81 12.07 -5.78
CA PRO A 128 -6.52 10.82 -5.58
C PRO A 128 -7.61 10.96 -4.51
N TRP A 129 -8.39 9.89 -4.30
CA TRP A 129 -9.42 9.80 -3.28
C TRP A 129 -8.90 9.59 -1.85
N TYR A 130 -7.60 9.55 -1.64
CA TYR A 130 -6.95 9.42 -0.33
C TYR A 130 -6.07 10.63 -0.02
N ASP A 131 -6.00 11.01 1.27
CA ASP A 131 -5.14 12.08 1.78
C ASP A 131 -3.81 11.55 2.31
N LEU A 132 -3.86 10.35 2.91
CA LEU A 132 -2.70 9.75 3.55
C LEU A 132 -2.81 8.23 3.48
N LEU A 133 -1.73 7.57 3.04
CA LEU A 133 -1.56 6.13 3.15
C LEU A 133 -0.54 5.84 4.25
N ILE A 134 -0.82 4.87 5.11
CA ILE A 134 0.10 4.38 6.15
C ILE A 134 0.22 2.88 5.96
N PHE A 135 1.32 2.47 5.32
CA PHE A 135 1.51 1.09 4.90
C PHE A 135 2.75 0.46 5.51
N MET A 136 2.63 -0.84 5.75
CA MET A 136 3.75 -1.66 6.17
C MET A 136 4.28 -2.46 4.99
N PHE A 137 5.60 -2.41 4.79
CA PHE A 137 6.32 -3.16 3.76
C PHE A 137 7.41 -4.01 4.40
N GLN A 138 7.84 -5.07 3.70
CA GLN A 138 9.12 -5.70 4.01
C GLN A 138 10.23 -4.64 3.95
N LYS A 139 11.22 -4.74 4.86
CA LYS A 139 12.29 -3.74 4.96
C LYS A 139 12.98 -3.49 3.62
N GLU A 140 13.32 -4.52 2.86
CA GLU A 140 13.96 -4.38 1.55
C GLU A 140 13.07 -3.59 0.56
N VAL A 141 11.76 -3.83 0.55
CA VAL A 141 10.81 -3.09 -0.29
C VAL A 141 10.74 -1.62 0.14
N ALA A 142 10.65 -1.37 1.45
CA ALA A 142 10.65 -0.01 1.99
C ALA A 142 11.93 0.74 1.62
N ASP A 143 13.10 0.10 1.76
CA ASP A 143 14.40 0.69 1.41
C ASP A 143 14.45 1.05 -0.08
N ARG A 144 13.86 0.23 -0.98
CA ARG A 144 13.71 0.56 -2.41
C ARG A 144 12.77 1.74 -2.65
N ILE A 145 11.68 1.85 -1.91
CA ILE A 145 10.72 2.96 -2.06
C ILE A 145 11.38 4.30 -1.74
N ILE A 146 12.18 4.36 -0.65
CA ILE A 146 12.80 5.59 -0.14
C ILE A 146 14.25 5.78 -0.58
N ALA A 147 14.75 4.96 -1.49
CA ALA A 147 16.14 4.99 -1.94
C ALA A 147 16.53 6.34 -2.53
N LYS A 148 17.78 6.73 -2.32
CA LYS A 148 18.37 7.93 -2.95
C LYS A 148 18.99 7.56 -4.29
N PRO A 149 19.11 8.52 -5.24
CA PRO A 149 19.91 8.31 -6.45
C PRO A 149 21.31 7.80 -6.13
N ASN A 150 21.89 7.03 -7.02
CA ASN A 150 23.23 6.44 -6.91
C ASN A 150 23.37 5.37 -5.79
N THR A 151 22.27 4.83 -5.25
CA THR A 151 22.28 3.68 -4.36
C THR A 151 21.83 2.41 -5.09
N LYS A 152 22.23 1.23 -4.58
CA LYS A 152 21.84 -0.06 -5.17
C LYS A 152 20.34 -0.35 -5.04
N GLU A 153 19.68 0.25 -4.06
CA GLU A 153 18.24 0.13 -3.80
C GLU A 153 17.41 0.98 -4.77
N PHE A 154 18.00 2.03 -5.37
CA PHE A 154 17.30 2.91 -6.31
C PHE A 154 16.70 2.09 -7.47
N SER A 155 15.40 2.21 -7.69
CA SER A 155 14.66 1.29 -8.55
C SER A 155 13.48 2.00 -9.25
N ARG A 156 12.84 1.28 -10.16
CA ARG A 156 11.57 1.72 -10.76
C ARG A 156 10.55 2.15 -9.70
N LEU A 157 10.45 1.40 -8.61
CA LEU A 157 9.52 1.70 -7.52
C LEU A 157 9.84 3.04 -6.85
N THR A 158 11.13 3.35 -6.67
CA THR A 158 11.59 4.66 -6.17
C THR A 158 11.08 5.81 -7.05
N VAL A 159 11.27 5.69 -8.36
CA VAL A 159 10.87 6.75 -9.31
C VAL A 159 9.37 6.95 -9.31
N LEU A 160 8.60 5.85 -9.42
CA LEU A 160 7.15 5.91 -9.45
C LEU A 160 6.58 6.50 -8.16
N SER A 161 7.09 6.08 -6.99
CA SER A 161 6.58 6.54 -5.70
C SER A 161 6.87 8.02 -5.48
N ASN A 162 8.08 8.47 -5.75
CA ASN A 162 8.46 9.88 -5.55
C ASN A 162 7.83 10.85 -6.56
N TRP A 163 7.37 10.38 -7.72
CA TRP A 163 6.71 11.21 -8.70
C TRP A 163 5.46 11.91 -8.17
N ARG A 164 4.61 11.18 -7.45
CA ARG A 164 3.30 11.69 -6.98
C ARG A 164 3.15 11.76 -5.47
N LEU A 165 4.07 11.16 -4.70
CA LEU A 165 3.94 11.01 -3.26
C LEU A 165 5.11 11.65 -2.51
N GLU A 166 4.80 12.30 -1.40
CA GLU A 166 5.74 12.64 -0.34
C GLU A 166 5.80 11.44 0.61
N ILE A 167 7.00 10.90 0.81
CA ILE A 167 7.19 9.64 1.53
C ILE A 167 7.96 9.92 2.81
N LYS A 168 7.44 9.40 3.92
CA LYS A 168 8.12 9.49 5.22
C LYS A 168 8.29 8.09 5.80
N LYS A 169 9.52 7.74 6.16
CA LYS A 169 9.82 6.56 6.99
C LYS A 169 9.54 6.90 8.45
N HIS A 170 8.85 6.02 9.17
CA HIS A 170 8.56 6.18 10.59
C HIS A 170 9.46 5.30 11.44
N PHE A 171 9.30 3.97 11.36
CA PHE A 171 10.09 3.02 12.15
C PHE A 171 10.09 1.63 11.52
N ASP A 172 11.06 0.84 11.94
CA ASP A 172 11.16 -0.57 11.60
C ASP A 172 10.41 -1.42 12.63
N VAL A 173 9.74 -2.48 12.15
CA VAL A 173 8.94 -3.40 12.97
C VAL A 173 9.65 -4.74 13.04
N SER A 174 9.82 -5.26 14.26
CA SER A 174 10.40 -6.57 14.48
C SER A 174 9.51 -7.66 13.93
N LYS A 175 10.12 -8.73 13.39
CA LYS A 175 9.38 -9.92 12.99
C LYS A 175 8.67 -10.63 14.15
N ASN A 176 9.07 -10.37 15.40
CA ASN A 176 8.39 -10.90 16.58
C ASN A 176 7.01 -10.26 16.85
N SER A 177 6.74 -9.11 16.23
CA SER A 177 5.44 -8.43 16.34
C SER A 177 4.31 -9.08 15.53
N PHE A 178 4.60 -10.20 14.83
CA PHE A 178 3.66 -10.87 13.93
C PHE A 178 3.43 -12.34 14.27
N PHE A 179 2.23 -12.84 13.90
CA PHE A 179 1.90 -14.25 13.88
C PHE A 179 1.20 -14.63 12.55
N PRO A 180 1.71 -15.66 11.83
CA PRO A 180 3.00 -16.29 12.02
C PRO A 180 4.15 -15.30 11.81
N LYS A 181 5.32 -15.60 12.39
CA LYS A 181 6.50 -14.74 12.30
C LYS A 181 7.07 -14.72 10.88
N PRO A 182 7.20 -13.54 10.23
CA PRO A 182 7.82 -13.43 8.90
C PRO A 182 9.32 -13.67 8.94
N LYS A 183 9.91 -13.97 7.78
CA LYS A 183 11.36 -14.18 7.65
C LYS A 183 12.18 -12.90 7.83
N VAL A 184 11.61 -11.74 7.50
CA VAL A 184 12.29 -10.43 7.45
C VAL A 184 11.58 -9.40 8.32
N LYS A 185 12.29 -8.34 8.70
CA LYS A 185 11.71 -7.15 9.36
C LYS A 185 10.79 -6.40 8.39
N SER A 186 9.92 -5.59 8.94
CA SER A 186 9.06 -4.68 8.21
C SER A 186 9.39 -3.23 8.55
N THR A 187 8.86 -2.31 7.74
CA THR A 187 9.03 -0.86 7.94
C THR A 187 7.70 -0.17 7.68
N ILE A 188 7.34 0.79 8.54
CA ILE A 188 6.18 1.65 8.35
C ILE A 188 6.59 2.88 7.55
N LEU A 189 5.89 3.08 6.43
CA LEU A 189 5.98 4.26 5.59
C LEU A 189 4.63 4.97 5.54
N SER A 190 4.64 6.31 5.50
CA SER A 190 3.48 7.09 5.12
C SER A 190 3.70 7.78 3.78
N PHE A 191 2.60 7.96 3.05
CA PHE A 191 2.58 8.52 1.70
C PHE A 191 1.50 9.59 1.62
N LYS A 192 1.90 10.82 1.34
CA LYS A 192 0.98 11.94 1.13
C LYS A 192 0.97 12.32 -0.34
N PRO A 193 -0.20 12.45 -0.99
CA PRO A 193 -0.27 12.92 -2.37
C PRO A 193 0.34 14.30 -2.51
N ARG A 194 1.23 14.49 -3.51
CA ARG A 194 1.74 15.82 -3.88
C ARG A 194 0.63 16.62 -4.55
N LYS A 195 0.48 17.88 -4.17
CA LYS A 195 -0.42 18.81 -4.87
C LYS A 195 0.02 19.01 -6.31
N ASN A 196 1.33 19.26 -6.50
CA ASN A 196 1.96 19.40 -7.81
C ASN A 196 2.84 18.18 -8.07
N ASN A 197 2.60 17.47 -9.15
CA ASN A 197 3.43 16.34 -9.56
C ASN A 197 4.81 16.83 -9.99
N LEU A 198 5.87 16.08 -9.68
CA LEU A 198 7.23 16.39 -10.12
C LEU A 198 7.37 16.41 -11.66
N LEU A 199 6.53 15.63 -12.35
CA LEU A 199 6.45 15.59 -13.81
C LEU A 199 4.99 15.76 -14.20
N ASN A 200 4.70 16.75 -15.06
CA ASN A 200 3.36 16.95 -15.60
C ASN A 200 3.16 16.04 -16.83
N LEU A 201 2.73 14.81 -16.58
CA LEU A 201 2.55 13.79 -17.60
C LEU A 201 1.08 13.70 -18.03
N ARG A 202 0.80 13.82 -19.34
CA ARG A 202 -0.55 13.60 -19.89
C ARG A 202 -1.08 12.18 -19.59
N ASN A 203 -0.20 11.18 -19.66
CA ASN A 203 -0.56 9.79 -19.37
C ASN A 203 0.45 9.15 -18.38
N PRO A 204 0.00 8.80 -17.18
CA PRO A 204 0.82 8.11 -16.17
C PRO A 204 1.49 6.84 -16.67
N LYS A 205 0.84 6.09 -17.58
CA LYS A 205 1.38 4.85 -18.16
C LYS A 205 2.69 5.07 -18.93
N ASN A 206 2.94 6.29 -19.44
CA ASN A 206 4.19 6.58 -20.12
C ASN A 206 5.39 6.48 -19.15
N LEU A 207 5.27 7.00 -17.92
CA LEU A 207 6.33 6.87 -16.93
C LEU A 207 6.51 5.39 -16.53
N GLU A 208 5.42 4.66 -16.40
CA GLU A 208 5.46 3.24 -16.11
C GLU A 208 6.23 2.46 -17.19
N LYS A 209 5.92 2.68 -18.47
CA LYS A 209 6.59 2.03 -19.63
C LYS A 209 8.08 2.44 -19.69
N VAL A 210 8.37 3.71 -19.59
CA VAL A 210 9.76 4.21 -19.63
C VAL A 210 10.59 3.62 -18.49
N THR A 211 10.10 3.67 -17.27
CA THR A 211 10.82 3.11 -16.12
C THR A 211 10.95 1.58 -16.19
N GLN A 212 9.96 0.88 -16.75
CA GLN A 212 10.06 -0.57 -16.98
C GLN A 212 11.21 -0.91 -17.91
N VAL A 213 11.34 -0.19 -19.02
CA VAL A 213 12.42 -0.42 -19.99
C VAL A 213 13.78 -0.02 -19.42
N LEU A 214 13.89 1.16 -18.79
CA LEU A 214 15.16 1.64 -18.24
C LEU A 214 15.71 0.74 -17.11
N PHE A 215 14.84 0.20 -16.26
CA PHE A 215 15.25 -0.67 -15.17
C PHE A 215 15.26 -2.17 -15.51
N SER A 216 14.94 -2.57 -16.76
CA SER A 216 14.93 -3.99 -17.17
C SER A 216 16.30 -4.65 -17.12
N SER A 217 17.39 -3.90 -17.24
CA SER A 217 18.76 -4.39 -17.29
C SER A 217 19.70 -3.51 -16.49
N ARG A 218 19.54 -3.48 -15.16
CA ARG A 218 20.28 -2.58 -14.23
C ARG A 218 21.81 -2.61 -14.34
N ARG A 219 22.39 -3.74 -14.75
CA ARG A 219 23.84 -3.90 -14.88
C ARG A 219 24.38 -3.51 -16.26
N LYS A 220 23.50 -3.16 -17.23
CA LYS A 220 23.89 -2.74 -18.58
C LYS A 220 23.82 -1.23 -18.70
N MET A 221 24.64 -0.67 -19.61
CA MET A 221 24.61 0.75 -19.92
C MET A 221 23.20 1.16 -20.38
N ILE A 222 22.73 2.31 -19.94
CA ILE A 222 21.40 2.85 -20.20
C ILE A 222 21.11 2.99 -21.71
N ASN A 223 22.14 3.24 -22.52
CA ASN A 223 22.04 3.39 -23.98
C ASN A 223 21.36 2.19 -24.66
N LYS A 224 21.63 0.95 -24.19
CA LYS A 224 20.99 -0.25 -24.75
C LYS A 224 19.48 -0.29 -24.47
N ASN A 225 19.07 0.21 -23.29
CA ASN A 225 17.66 0.26 -22.91
C ASN A 225 16.94 1.43 -23.59
N LEU A 226 17.61 2.59 -23.76
CA LEU A 226 17.08 3.74 -24.49
C LEU A 226 16.81 3.39 -25.97
N LYS A 227 17.73 2.67 -26.63
CA LYS A 227 17.54 2.24 -28.03
C LYS A 227 16.25 1.42 -28.19
N LYS A 228 15.85 0.62 -27.21
CA LYS A 228 14.58 -0.12 -27.26
C LYS A 228 13.36 0.80 -27.25
N LEU A 229 13.37 1.85 -26.40
CA LEU A 229 12.29 2.84 -26.35
C LEU A 229 12.13 3.61 -27.67
N PHE A 230 13.23 3.98 -28.30
CA PHE A 230 13.20 4.75 -29.56
C PHE A 230 12.86 3.88 -30.77
N LYS A 231 13.31 2.60 -30.83
CA LYS A 231 12.91 1.68 -31.89
C LYS A 231 11.40 1.42 -31.90
N GLU A 232 10.78 1.25 -30.72
CA GLU A 232 9.32 1.11 -30.64
C GLU A 232 8.56 2.37 -31.10
N LYS A 233 9.14 3.58 -30.96
CA LYS A 233 8.53 4.82 -31.45
C LYS A 233 8.67 5.01 -32.97
N LEU A 234 9.76 4.54 -33.57
CA LEU A 234 9.95 4.58 -35.02
C LEU A 234 8.93 3.69 -35.78
N PHE A 235 8.47 2.58 -35.15
CA PHE A 235 7.40 1.74 -35.71
C PHE A 235 6.01 2.36 -35.59
N LEU A 236 5.81 3.40 -34.75
CA LEU A 236 4.53 4.08 -34.58
C LEU A 236 4.44 5.39 -35.37
N LEU A 237 5.50 5.78 -36.09
CA LEU A 237 5.55 6.97 -36.91
C LEU A 237 5.60 6.65 -38.43
N ASN A 238 5.61 5.36 -38.78
CA ASN A 238 5.38 4.82 -40.13
C ASN A 238 4.06 4.07 -40.14
#